data_fcf943bc03e6fdb044503fe14a075366
#
_entry.id   fcf943bc03e6fdb044503fe14a075366
#
_cell.length_a   1.000
_cell.length_b   1.000
_cell.length_c   1.000
_cell.angle_alpha   90.00
_cell.angle_beta   90.00
_cell.angle_gamma   90.00
#
_symmetry.space_group_name_H-M   'P 1'
#
loop_
_entity.id
_entity.type
_entity.pdbx_description
1 polymer ?
#
loop_
_entity_poly.entity_id
_entity_poly.type
_entity_poly.pdbx_seq_one_letter_code
_entity_poly.pdbx_strand_id
1 'polypeptide(L)'
;MKKATRILALVLCAVMCLGLFVGCGNKGKQNSDTPLVVGYSPFNSKFSPFFSETAYDQDVWAMTAISLLNSDRQGAIIMKGIEGETKAYNGTDYTYHGPADCEIVENTDGTVDYNFKLREDLKFSDGEPITIDDVIFSMYVLCDPTYDGNSTLFALPIQGMDAYRSGMDTLYNLMLAAGRDNTDFSKWKEADQTAFWADVDQAGVKFVQAIMQYCIAQGANAEGDSVAACMANWGFELPADATEADAFNAIVAKYPSLAEAVDTEKPEGTTFTSLLNDYETKYAKGIETGTSAANISGIKKTGDYSMTVSLTQVDATAIYQLGVTIAPMHYYGEKTKYDYDNNKFGFDKGDLSHVREKTTTPLGAGPYKFNKFENCLLYTSPSPRDTR
;
A
#
# COMPACT_ATOMS: atom_id res chain seq x y z
N MET A 1 25.98 -25.03 -64.88
CA MET A 1 26.00 -24.18 -63.67
C MET A 1 24.62 -23.98 -63.00
N LYS A 2 23.52 -23.70 -63.70
CA LYS A 2 22.21 -23.41 -63.08
C LYS A 2 21.54 -24.59 -62.28
N LYS A 3 21.83 -25.86 -62.58
CA LYS A 3 21.29 -27.02 -61.86
C LYS A 3 22.01 -27.30 -60.53
N ALA A 4 23.33 -27.12 -60.48
CA ALA A 4 24.13 -27.31 -59.29
C ALA A 4 23.79 -26.27 -58.21
N THR A 5 23.55 -25.01 -58.59
CA THR A 5 23.17 -23.93 -57.66
C THR A 5 21.77 -24.13 -57.07
N ARG A 6 20.84 -24.70 -57.83
CA ARG A 6 19.49 -25.04 -57.32
C ARG A 6 19.51 -26.20 -56.34
N ILE A 7 20.35 -27.21 -56.57
CA ILE A 7 20.52 -28.34 -55.67
C ILE A 7 21.19 -27.88 -54.37
N LEU A 8 22.19 -27.01 -54.44
CA LEU A 8 22.86 -26.44 -53.29
C LEU A 8 21.92 -25.59 -52.44
N ALA A 9 21.04 -24.78 -53.05
CA ALA A 9 20.03 -23.98 -52.36
C ALA A 9 18.98 -24.86 -51.67
N LEU A 10 18.54 -25.96 -52.29
CA LEU A 10 17.59 -26.89 -51.69
C LEU A 10 18.21 -27.66 -50.51
N VAL A 11 19.47 -28.05 -50.60
CA VAL A 11 20.19 -28.69 -49.49
C VAL A 11 20.38 -27.70 -48.33
N LEU A 12 20.69 -26.43 -48.60
CA LEU A 12 20.82 -25.40 -47.55
C LEU A 12 19.49 -25.12 -46.84
N CYS A 13 18.38 -25.05 -47.60
CA CYS A 13 17.04 -24.92 -47.01
C CYS A 13 16.67 -26.14 -46.16
N ALA A 14 16.97 -27.35 -46.63
CA ALA A 14 16.71 -28.58 -45.87
C ALA A 14 17.52 -28.64 -44.55
N VAL A 15 18.78 -28.20 -44.58
CA VAL A 15 19.64 -28.13 -43.38
C VAL A 15 19.15 -27.06 -42.39
N MET A 16 18.69 -25.90 -42.89
CA MET A 16 18.06 -24.89 -42.03
C MET A 16 16.72 -25.37 -41.42
N CYS A 17 15.90 -26.07 -42.19
CA CYS A 17 14.66 -26.65 -41.68
C CYS A 17 14.93 -27.74 -40.62
N LEU A 18 15.95 -28.59 -40.80
CA LEU A 18 16.35 -29.59 -39.82
C LEU A 18 16.89 -28.96 -38.51
N GLY A 19 17.57 -27.81 -38.60
CA GLY A 19 18.02 -27.05 -37.44
C GLY A 19 16.87 -26.48 -36.56
N LEU A 20 15.72 -26.20 -37.19
CA LEU A 20 14.54 -25.71 -36.46
C LEU A 20 13.76 -26.79 -35.69
N PHE A 21 13.94 -28.07 -36.03
CA PHE A 21 13.30 -29.19 -35.37
C PHE A 21 14.08 -29.76 -34.16
N VAL A 22 15.35 -29.38 -33.99
CA VAL A 22 16.16 -29.88 -32.88
C VAL A 22 15.90 -29.08 -31.57
N GLY A 23 15.18 -27.95 -31.66
CA GLY A 23 14.86 -27.10 -30.49
C GLY A 23 13.64 -27.50 -29.66
N CYS A 24 12.81 -28.47 -30.08
CA CYS A 24 11.53 -28.79 -29.39
C CYS A 24 11.46 -30.20 -28.81
N GLY A 25 12.57 -30.84 -28.50
CA GLY A 25 12.60 -32.26 -28.09
C GLY A 25 13.23 -32.60 -26.76
N ASN A 26 13.58 -31.65 -25.91
CA ASN A 26 13.97 -31.94 -24.53
C ASN A 26 12.94 -31.35 -23.58
N LYS A 27 12.03 -32.21 -23.06
CA LYS A 27 11.47 -32.00 -21.72
C LYS A 27 12.65 -32.13 -20.75
N GLY A 28 13.58 -31.18 -20.78
CA GLY A 28 14.52 -30.98 -19.70
C GLY A 28 13.68 -30.88 -18.43
N LYS A 29 13.98 -31.68 -17.43
CA LYS A 29 13.54 -31.45 -16.07
C LYS A 29 13.77 -29.94 -15.87
N GLN A 30 12.68 -29.18 -15.78
CA GLN A 30 12.73 -27.80 -15.35
C GLN A 30 13.43 -27.87 -13.99
N ASN A 31 14.66 -27.37 -13.92
CA ASN A 31 15.37 -27.30 -12.66
C ASN A 31 14.54 -26.37 -11.80
N SER A 32 13.75 -26.93 -10.89
CA SER A 32 12.91 -26.20 -9.95
C SER A 32 13.71 -25.26 -9.04
N ASP A 33 15.03 -25.37 -9.09
CA ASP A 33 15.96 -24.64 -8.23
C ASP A 33 16.52 -23.34 -8.86
N THR A 34 16.16 -23.04 -10.11
CA THR A 34 16.60 -21.80 -10.75
C THR A 34 15.62 -20.68 -10.38
N PRO A 35 16.04 -19.66 -9.62
CA PRO A 35 15.17 -18.57 -9.23
C PRO A 35 14.76 -17.72 -10.45
N LEU A 36 13.52 -17.28 -10.48
CA LEU A 36 13.09 -16.24 -11.39
C LEU A 36 13.64 -14.89 -10.86
N VAL A 37 14.44 -14.23 -11.67
CA VAL A 37 14.96 -12.89 -11.37
C VAL A 37 14.13 -11.84 -12.11
N VAL A 38 13.54 -10.91 -11.38
CA VAL A 38 12.74 -9.83 -11.94
C VAL A 38 13.43 -8.50 -11.60
N GLY A 39 13.69 -7.67 -12.64
CA GLY A 39 14.22 -6.32 -12.45
C GLY A 39 13.11 -5.37 -12.03
N TYR A 40 13.37 -4.55 -11.04
CA TYR A 40 12.44 -3.53 -10.52
C TYR A 40 13.13 -2.18 -10.36
N SER A 41 12.33 -1.13 -10.21
CA SER A 41 12.80 0.17 -9.72
C SER A 41 13.16 0.08 -8.22
N PRO A 42 13.93 1.02 -7.68
CA PRO A 42 14.27 1.03 -6.26
C PRO A 42 13.03 0.96 -5.37
N PHE A 43 13.10 0.17 -4.31
CA PHE A 43 12.06 0.03 -3.30
C PHE A 43 12.15 1.13 -2.24
N ASN A 44 11.00 1.57 -1.71
CA ASN A 44 10.94 2.39 -0.50
C ASN A 44 11.07 1.56 0.79
N SER A 45 11.15 0.24 0.65
CA SER A 45 11.26 -0.73 1.77
C SER A 45 10.03 -0.76 2.69
N LYS A 46 8.86 -0.36 2.18
CA LYS A 46 7.58 -0.42 2.88
C LYS A 46 6.70 -1.55 2.32
N PHE A 47 7.10 -2.79 2.57
CA PHE A 47 6.39 -4.00 2.13
C PHE A 47 5.22 -4.33 3.08
N SER A 48 4.25 -3.45 3.15
CA SER A 48 3.13 -3.56 4.09
C SER A 48 1.79 -3.58 3.36
N PRO A 49 0.84 -4.47 3.72
CA PRO A 49 -0.50 -4.46 3.18
C PRO A 49 -1.29 -3.19 3.56
N PHE A 50 -0.80 -2.42 4.52
CA PHE A 50 -1.46 -1.23 5.04
C PHE A 50 -0.80 0.07 4.60
N PHE A 51 0.54 0.12 4.52
CA PHE A 51 1.30 1.36 4.40
C PHE A 51 2.32 1.38 3.25
N SER A 52 2.21 0.48 2.27
CA SER A 52 3.04 0.56 1.07
C SER A 52 2.71 1.82 0.26
N GLU A 53 3.74 2.53 -0.20
CA GLU A 53 3.62 3.81 -0.89
C GLU A 53 3.80 3.67 -2.41
N THR A 54 4.56 2.68 -2.86
CA THR A 54 4.86 2.46 -4.28
C THR A 54 4.26 1.17 -4.80
N ALA A 55 3.97 1.10 -6.09
CA ALA A 55 3.52 -0.12 -6.75
C ALA A 55 4.55 -1.27 -6.60
N TYR A 56 5.84 -0.93 -6.59
CA TYR A 56 6.91 -1.92 -6.45
C TYR A 56 6.93 -2.56 -5.06
N ASP A 57 6.73 -1.77 -4.00
CA ASP A 57 6.60 -2.28 -2.64
C ASP A 57 5.31 -3.10 -2.49
N GLN A 58 4.22 -2.70 -3.16
CA GLN A 58 2.96 -3.45 -3.20
C GLN A 58 3.14 -4.84 -3.83
N ASP A 59 3.85 -4.93 -4.94
CA ASP A 59 4.09 -6.21 -5.62
C ASP A 59 4.82 -7.22 -4.71
N VAL A 60 5.74 -6.75 -3.86
CA VAL A 60 6.46 -7.62 -2.92
C VAL A 60 5.53 -8.23 -1.87
N TRP A 61 4.74 -7.40 -1.17
CA TRP A 61 3.86 -7.96 -0.14
C TRP A 61 2.66 -8.70 -0.74
N ALA A 62 2.14 -8.26 -1.90
CA ALA A 62 1.00 -8.90 -2.55
C ALA A 62 1.29 -10.37 -2.95
N MET A 63 2.53 -10.68 -3.34
CA MET A 63 2.93 -12.07 -3.59
C MET A 63 2.88 -12.96 -2.32
N THR A 64 2.97 -12.38 -1.14
CA THR A 64 2.92 -13.09 0.15
C THR A 64 1.54 -13.12 0.79
N ALA A 65 0.57 -12.40 0.25
CA ALA A 65 -0.74 -12.18 0.84
C ALA A 65 -1.87 -12.86 0.06
N ILE A 66 -3.03 -12.97 0.70
CA ILE A 66 -4.31 -13.31 0.06
C ILE A 66 -5.33 -12.23 0.39
N SER A 67 -6.22 -11.96 -0.55
CA SER A 67 -7.38 -11.08 -0.34
C SER A 67 -8.59 -11.92 0.04
N LEU A 68 -9.52 -11.33 0.82
CA LEU A 68 -10.77 -11.99 1.22
C LEU A 68 -11.60 -12.49 0.02
N LEU A 69 -11.61 -11.71 -1.06
CA LEU A 69 -12.24 -12.08 -2.32
C LEU A 69 -11.22 -12.06 -3.45
N ASN A 70 -11.40 -12.97 -4.41
CA ASN A 70 -10.61 -13.02 -5.64
C ASN A 70 -11.45 -12.52 -6.82
N SER A 71 -10.78 -12.18 -7.92
CA SER A 71 -11.43 -11.87 -9.20
C SER A 71 -11.04 -12.87 -10.29
N ASP A 72 -11.90 -12.96 -11.30
CA ASP A 72 -11.59 -13.69 -12.52
C ASP A 72 -10.65 -12.89 -13.44
N ARG A 73 -10.32 -13.45 -14.61
CA ARG A 73 -9.42 -12.80 -15.59
C ARG A 73 -10.02 -11.54 -16.25
N GLN A 74 -11.32 -11.29 -16.04
CA GLN A 74 -12.03 -10.11 -16.53
C GLN A 74 -12.23 -9.04 -15.42
N GLY A 75 -11.79 -9.34 -14.20
CA GLY A 75 -11.92 -8.46 -13.03
C GLY A 75 -13.25 -8.62 -12.28
N ALA A 76 -14.12 -9.55 -12.66
CA ALA A 76 -15.35 -9.80 -11.91
C ALA A 76 -15.04 -10.60 -10.64
N ILE A 77 -15.66 -10.19 -9.52
CA ILE A 77 -15.46 -10.85 -8.23
C ILE A 77 -16.04 -12.27 -8.24
N ILE A 78 -15.33 -13.19 -7.64
CA ILE A 78 -15.77 -14.57 -7.39
C ILE A 78 -16.55 -14.60 -6.08
N MET A 79 -17.85 -14.85 -6.19
CA MET A 79 -18.78 -14.81 -5.05
C MET A 79 -18.80 -16.13 -4.27
N LYS A 80 -18.50 -17.25 -4.94
CA LYS A 80 -18.46 -18.62 -4.36
C LYS A 80 -17.06 -19.18 -4.43
N GLY A 81 -16.12 -18.54 -3.72
CA GLY A 81 -14.72 -18.91 -3.76
C GLY A 81 -14.41 -20.26 -3.14
N ILE A 82 -15.17 -20.71 -2.14
CA ILE A 82 -14.96 -21.97 -1.43
C ILE A 82 -15.25 -23.15 -2.35
N GLU A 83 -16.43 -23.14 -2.94
CA GLU A 83 -16.90 -24.16 -3.90
C GLU A 83 -16.19 -24.03 -5.24
N GLY A 84 -15.92 -22.78 -5.65
CA GLY A 84 -15.34 -22.41 -6.94
C GLY A 84 -16.38 -22.04 -7.99
N GLU A 85 -16.05 -21.06 -8.82
CA GLU A 85 -16.85 -20.64 -9.97
C GLU A 85 -16.11 -20.88 -11.27
N THR A 86 -16.78 -21.53 -12.23
CA THR A 86 -16.23 -21.72 -13.58
C THR A 86 -16.70 -20.60 -14.50
N LYS A 87 -15.73 -19.90 -15.10
CA LYS A 87 -15.94 -18.80 -16.03
C LYS A 87 -15.20 -19.07 -17.35
N ALA A 88 -15.85 -18.82 -18.46
CA ALA A 88 -15.22 -18.93 -19.77
C ALA A 88 -14.38 -17.68 -20.07
N TYR A 89 -13.14 -17.87 -20.55
CA TYR A 89 -12.27 -16.81 -21.01
C TYR A 89 -11.48 -17.26 -22.25
N ASN A 90 -11.60 -16.49 -23.35
CA ASN A 90 -10.95 -16.79 -24.63
C ASN A 90 -11.16 -18.25 -25.12
N GLY A 91 -12.38 -18.77 -24.96
CA GLY A 91 -12.75 -20.11 -25.42
C GLY A 91 -12.27 -21.25 -24.51
N THR A 92 -11.77 -20.96 -23.32
CA THR A 92 -11.35 -21.93 -22.31
C THR A 92 -12.08 -21.67 -21.01
N ASP A 93 -12.57 -22.74 -20.38
CA ASP A 93 -13.19 -22.67 -19.06
C ASP A 93 -12.12 -22.71 -17.96
N TYR A 94 -12.21 -21.75 -17.02
CA TYR A 94 -11.35 -21.67 -15.84
C TYR A 94 -12.21 -21.72 -14.59
N THR A 95 -11.82 -22.59 -13.64
CA THR A 95 -12.43 -22.61 -12.31
C THR A 95 -11.61 -21.79 -11.35
N TYR A 96 -12.25 -20.81 -10.71
CA TYR A 96 -11.63 -19.90 -9.77
C TYR A 96 -12.07 -20.25 -8.36
N HIS A 97 -11.10 -20.48 -7.49
CA HIS A 97 -11.32 -20.67 -6.06
C HIS A 97 -10.81 -19.45 -5.31
N GLY A 98 -11.35 -19.20 -4.12
CA GLY A 98 -10.97 -18.12 -3.24
C GLY A 98 -10.99 -18.52 -1.77
N PRO A 99 -10.54 -17.64 -0.88
CA PRO A 99 -10.54 -17.91 0.55
C PRO A 99 -11.94 -17.82 1.17
N ALA A 100 -12.88 -17.13 0.53
CA ALA A 100 -14.22 -16.92 1.06
C ALA A 100 -15.33 -16.95 0.01
N ASP A 101 -16.55 -17.21 0.47
CA ASP A 101 -17.78 -16.89 -0.22
C ASP A 101 -18.31 -15.53 0.23
N CYS A 102 -19.05 -14.84 -0.65
CA CYS A 102 -19.79 -13.62 -0.33
C CYS A 102 -21.22 -13.72 -0.86
N GLU A 103 -22.20 -13.45 0.00
CA GLU A 103 -23.59 -13.28 -0.37
C GLU A 103 -24.01 -11.84 -0.13
N ILE A 104 -24.64 -11.20 -1.13
CA ILE A 104 -25.12 -9.82 -1.03
C ILE A 104 -26.64 -9.86 -0.88
N VAL A 105 -27.14 -9.19 0.17
CA VAL A 105 -28.57 -9.07 0.47
C VAL A 105 -28.96 -7.61 0.49
N GLU A 106 -29.78 -7.20 -0.46
CA GLU A 106 -30.41 -5.88 -0.45
C GLU A 106 -31.67 -5.93 0.42
N ASN A 107 -31.70 -5.12 1.46
CA ASN A 107 -32.81 -5.07 2.41
C ASN A 107 -33.91 -4.10 1.94
N THR A 108 -35.12 -4.31 2.44
CA THR A 108 -36.29 -3.50 2.06
C THR A 108 -36.23 -2.05 2.54
N ASP A 109 -35.35 -1.75 3.51
CA ASP A 109 -35.08 -0.41 4.02
C ASP A 109 -33.98 0.33 3.24
N GLY A 110 -33.42 -0.30 2.20
CA GLY A 110 -32.37 0.27 1.36
C GLY A 110 -30.95 0.01 1.85
N THR A 111 -30.78 -0.68 2.99
CA THR A 111 -29.47 -1.15 3.46
C THR A 111 -29.01 -2.37 2.68
N VAL A 112 -27.71 -2.66 2.70
CA VAL A 112 -27.14 -3.82 1.99
C VAL A 112 -26.21 -4.57 2.93
N ASP A 113 -26.43 -5.88 3.04
CA ASP A 113 -25.59 -6.78 3.83
C ASP A 113 -24.69 -7.60 2.91
N TYR A 114 -23.39 -7.57 3.19
CA TYR A 114 -22.37 -8.44 2.60
C TYR A 114 -22.03 -9.52 3.61
N ASN A 115 -22.49 -10.74 3.36
CA ASN A 115 -22.29 -11.89 4.25
C ASN A 115 -21.09 -12.70 3.76
N PHE A 116 -20.01 -12.73 4.53
CA PHE A 116 -18.80 -13.47 4.22
C PHE A 116 -18.72 -14.78 5.00
N LYS A 117 -18.32 -15.84 4.30
CA LYS A 117 -17.96 -17.12 4.91
C LYS A 117 -16.55 -17.48 4.47
N LEU A 118 -15.63 -17.60 5.42
CA LEU A 118 -14.22 -17.94 5.20
C LEU A 118 -14.04 -19.46 5.19
N ARG A 119 -13.07 -19.95 4.44
CA ARG A 119 -12.61 -21.35 4.51
C ARG A 119 -11.94 -21.62 5.85
N GLU A 120 -12.18 -22.81 6.41
CA GLU A 120 -11.68 -23.20 7.74
C GLU A 120 -10.27 -23.81 7.74
N ASP A 121 -9.73 -24.17 6.53
CA ASP A 121 -8.46 -24.88 6.36
C ASP A 121 -7.27 -23.95 6.04
N LEU A 122 -7.50 -22.64 6.00
CA LEU A 122 -6.48 -21.66 5.63
C LEU A 122 -5.48 -21.42 6.76
N LYS A 123 -4.21 -21.25 6.36
CA LYS A 123 -3.12 -20.92 7.28
C LYS A 123 -2.20 -19.88 6.69
N PHE A 124 -1.64 -19.04 7.56
CA PHE A 124 -0.52 -18.17 7.23
C PHE A 124 0.76 -18.98 6.97
N SER A 125 1.76 -18.36 6.37
CA SER A 125 3.01 -19.02 5.97
C SER A 125 3.88 -19.46 7.16
N ASP A 126 3.58 -19.03 8.38
CA ASP A 126 4.18 -19.47 9.65
C ASP A 126 3.43 -20.64 10.31
N GLY A 127 2.25 -21.01 9.77
CA GLY A 127 1.44 -22.13 10.21
C GLY A 127 0.26 -21.77 11.10
N GLU A 128 0.13 -20.51 11.55
CA GLU A 128 -1.04 -20.06 12.32
C GLU A 128 -2.31 -20.12 11.46
N PRO A 129 -3.45 -20.55 12.01
CA PRO A 129 -4.72 -20.61 11.29
C PRO A 129 -5.24 -19.19 10.99
N ILE A 130 -5.93 -19.05 9.85
CA ILE A 130 -6.65 -17.84 9.49
C ILE A 130 -8.07 -17.95 9.99
N THR A 131 -8.54 -16.94 10.69
CA THR A 131 -9.92 -16.84 11.16
C THR A 131 -10.56 -15.52 10.70
N ILE A 132 -11.84 -15.36 10.95
CA ILE A 132 -12.53 -14.11 10.64
C ILE A 132 -12.00 -12.93 11.46
N ASP A 133 -11.34 -13.20 12.59
CA ASP A 133 -10.73 -12.19 13.44
C ASP A 133 -9.58 -11.46 12.74
N ASP A 134 -8.83 -12.16 11.88
CA ASP A 134 -7.77 -11.56 11.04
C ASP A 134 -8.36 -10.61 9.97
N VAL A 135 -9.52 -10.97 9.42
CA VAL A 135 -10.26 -10.11 8.48
C VAL A 135 -10.79 -8.87 9.18
N ILE A 136 -11.42 -9.04 10.35
CA ILE A 136 -11.93 -7.93 11.17
C ILE A 136 -10.79 -7.01 11.60
N PHE A 137 -9.67 -7.56 12.07
CA PHE A 137 -8.46 -6.80 12.38
C PHE A 137 -8.02 -5.96 11.18
N SER A 138 -7.91 -6.58 10.00
CA SER A 138 -7.48 -5.89 8.78
C SER A 138 -8.43 -4.74 8.42
N MET A 139 -9.74 -4.94 8.51
CA MET A 139 -10.72 -3.88 8.27
C MET A 139 -10.61 -2.74 9.28
N TYR A 140 -10.43 -3.06 10.57
CA TYR A 140 -10.31 -2.04 11.62
C TYR A 140 -9.03 -1.21 11.50
N VAL A 141 -7.90 -1.81 11.07
CA VAL A 141 -6.69 -1.05 10.74
C VAL A 141 -6.95 -0.04 9.62
N LEU A 142 -7.60 -0.49 8.52
CA LEU A 142 -7.93 0.37 7.38
C LEU A 142 -8.99 1.45 7.69
N CYS A 143 -9.79 1.24 8.72
CA CYS A 143 -10.84 2.15 9.16
C CYS A 143 -10.46 2.99 10.38
N ASP A 144 -9.27 2.80 10.97
CA ASP A 144 -8.84 3.58 12.12
C ASP A 144 -8.82 5.08 11.78
N PRO A 145 -9.24 5.98 12.70
CA PRO A 145 -9.22 7.42 12.48
C PRO A 145 -7.84 7.97 12.07
N THR A 146 -6.75 7.30 12.50
CA THR A 146 -5.36 7.72 12.22
C THR A 146 -4.75 7.04 11.00
N TYR A 147 -5.53 6.19 10.30
CA TYR A 147 -5.04 5.54 9.09
C TYR A 147 -4.85 6.57 7.96
N ASP A 148 -3.63 6.62 7.43
CA ASP A 148 -3.18 7.53 6.37
C ASP A 148 -2.56 6.79 5.16
N GLY A 149 -2.80 5.47 5.06
CA GLY A 149 -2.39 4.68 3.90
C GLY A 149 -3.31 4.86 2.69
N ASN A 150 -3.09 4.06 1.66
CA ASN A 150 -3.74 4.21 0.35
C ASN A 150 -5.16 3.63 0.25
N SER A 151 -5.66 2.91 1.28
CA SER A 151 -7.01 2.35 1.25
C SER A 151 -8.08 3.41 1.51
N THR A 152 -9.18 3.29 0.77
CA THR A 152 -10.37 4.14 0.93
C THR A 152 -11.55 3.38 1.55
N LEU A 153 -11.32 2.24 2.19
CA LEU A 153 -12.37 1.41 2.80
C LEU A 153 -13.25 2.22 3.77
N PHE A 154 -12.65 3.14 4.52
CA PHE A 154 -13.35 4.01 5.45
C PHE A 154 -14.32 5.02 4.77
N ALA A 155 -14.22 5.21 3.47
CA ALA A 155 -15.13 6.08 2.71
C ALA A 155 -16.43 5.36 2.29
N LEU A 156 -16.48 4.02 2.41
CA LEU A 156 -17.72 3.29 2.18
C LEU A 156 -18.78 3.64 3.23
N PRO A 157 -20.07 3.66 2.85
CA PRO A 157 -21.16 3.97 3.75
C PRO A 157 -21.48 2.79 4.69
N ILE A 158 -20.45 2.26 5.40
CA ILE A 158 -20.63 1.19 6.37
C ILE A 158 -21.33 1.77 7.60
N GLN A 159 -22.34 1.05 8.12
CA GLN A 159 -23.09 1.50 9.30
C GLN A 159 -22.15 1.76 10.48
N GLY A 160 -22.25 2.95 11.08
CA GLY A 160 -21.45 3.35 12.25
C GLY A 160 -20.01 3.79 11.94
N MET A 161 -19.58 3.85 10.66
CA MET A 161 -18.24 4.29 10.29
C MET A 161 -17.95 5.72 10.75
N ASP A 162 -18.84 6.67 10.46
CA ASP A 162 -18.66 8.06 10.86
C ASP A 162 -18.60 8.21 12.39
N ALA A 163 -19.46 7.48 13.11
CA ALA A 163 -19.46 7.51 14.58
C ALA A 163 -18.17 6.91 15.17
N TYR A 164 -17.59 5.91 14.51
CA TYR A 164 -16.32 5.32 14.92
C TYR A 164 -15.15 6.26 14.65
N ARG A 165 -15.10 6.89 13.48
CA ARG A 165 -13.99 7.76 13.07
C ARG A 165 -14.08 9.17 13.66
N SER A 166 -15.26 9.64 14.02
CA SER A 166 -15.46 10.96 14.64
C SER A 166 -14.82 11.04 16.03
N GLY A 167 -14.61 12.27 16.50
CA GLY A 167 -14.12 12.53 17.85
C GLY A 167 -12.66 12.13 18.09
N MET A 168 -11.88 11.91 17.04
CA MET A 168 -10.44 11.64 17.11
C MET A 168 -9.75 12.19 15.86
N ASP A 169 -8.55 12.72 16.03
CA ASP A 169 -7.68 13.15 14.92
C ASP A 169 -6.22 12.93 15.32
N THR A 170 -5.31 12.92 14.34
CA THR A 170 -3.89 12.77 14.62
C THR A 170 -3.33 14.01 15.31
N LEU A 171 -2.34 13.82 16.17
CA LEU A 171 -1.62 14.93 16.78
C LEU A 171 -1.04 15.87 15.71
N TYR A 172 -0.57 15.30 14.59
CA TYR A 172 -0.09 16.05 13.42
C TYR A 172 -1.13 17.04 12.90
N ASN A 173 -2.32 16.56 12.56
CA ASN A 173 -3.40 17.39 12.03
C ASN A 173 -3.83 18.46 13.03
N LEU A 174 -3.94 18.10 14.31
CA LEU A 174 -4.34 19.04 15.36
C LEU A 174 -3.31 20.14 15.57
N MET A 175 -2.01 19.83 15.56
CA MET A 175 -0.95 20.84 15.69
C MET A 175 -0.85 21.73 14.45
N LEU A 176 -1.05 21.18 13.24
CA LEU A 176 -1.11 21.97 12.02
C LEU A 176 -2.30 22.94 12.04
N ALA A 177 -3.48 22.45 12.41
CA ALA A 177 -4.70 23.27 12.48
C ALA A 177 -4.61 24.37 13.54
N ALA A 178 -3.95 24.08 14.67
CA ALA A 178 -3.74 25.05 15.74
C ALA A 178 -2.76 26.18 15.34
N GLY A 179 -1.79 25.87 14.47
CA GLY A 179 -0.80 26.84 13.99
C GLY A 179 0.35 27.11 14.97
N ARG A 180 1.35 27.86 14.49
CA ARG A 180 2.58 28.16 15.27
C ARG A 180 2.30 29.02 16.52
N ASP A 181 1.35 29.91 16.42
CA ASP A 181 1.03 30.88 17.47
C ASP A 181 -0.02 30.37 18.48
N ASN A 182 -0.32 29.05 18.44
CA ASN A 182 -1.27 28.44 19.38
C ASN A 182 -0.77 28.54 20.81
N THR A 183 -1.68 28.95 21.70
CA THR A 183 -1.48 29.07 23.17
C THR A 183 -2.37 28.13 23.97
N ASP A 184 -3.22 27.33 23.31
CA ASP A 184 -4.03 26.29 23.96
C ASP A 184 -3.25 24.96 23.96
N PHE A 185 -2.77 24.56 25.11
CA PHE A 185 -2.03 23.32 25.34
C PHE A 185 -2.86 22.28 26.08
N SER A 186 -4.20 22.30 25.95
CA SER A 186 -5.09 21.36 26.63
C SER A 186 -4.95 19.92 26.11
N LYS A 187 -4.44 19.73 24.89
CA LYS A 187 -4.28 18.41 24.22
C LYS A 187 -2.85 17.94 24.08
N TRP A 188 -1.87 18.82 24.21
CA TRP A 188 -0.44 18.53 24.16
C TRP A 188 0.34 19.56 24.99
N LYS A 189 1.63 19.35 25.18
CA LYS A 189 2.47 20.29 25.94
C LYS A 189 3.05 21.35 24.99
N GLU A 190 3.33 22.56 25.52
CA GLU A 190 4.03 23.62 24.78
C GLU A 190 5.37 23.15 24.20
N ALA A 191 6.12 22.32 24.94
CA ALA A 191 7.36 21.74 24.45
C ALA A 191 7.17 20.83 23.23
N ASP A 192 6.06 20.08 23.18
CA ASP A 192 5.73 19.20 22.06
C ASP A 192 5.40 20.03 20.82
N GLN A 193 4.69 21.16 20.97
CA GLN A 193 4.40 22.10 19.87
C GLN A 193 5.69 22.73 19.33
N THR A 194 6.59 23.15 20.23
CA THR A 194 7.89 23.72 19.84
C THR A 194 8.72 22.71 19.04
N ALA A 195 8.78 21.46 19.51
CA ALA A 195 9.48 20.38 18.82
C ALA A 195 8.83 20.06 17.46
N PHE A 196 7.50 20.01 17.41
CA PHE A 196 6.75 19.76 16.17
C PHE A 196 7.10 20.79 15.08
N TRP A 197 7.05 22.07 15.39
CA TRP A 197 7.35 23.10 14.40
C TRP A 197 8.83 23.13 13.99
N ALA A 198 9.75 22.75 14.87
CA ALA A 198 11.15 22.56 14.50
C ALA A 198 11.32 21.35 13.55
N ASP A 199 10.60 20.25 13.78
CA ASP A 199 10.57 19.10 12.88
C ASP A 199 9.94 19.46 11.53
N VAL A 200 8.88 20.25 11.51
CA VAL A 200 8.24 20.79 10.27
C VAL A 200 9.23 21.64 9.47
N ASP A 201 10.00 22.52 10.12
CA ASP A 201 10.98 23.35 9.44
C ASP A 201 12.11 22.51 8.81
N GLN A 202 12.57 21.47 9.51
CA GLN A 202 13.56 20.52 8.97
C GLN A 202 12.98 19.69 7.82
N ALA A 203 11.73 19.23 7.95
CA ALA A 203 11.04 18.51 6.88
C ALA A 203 10.85 19.40 5.66
N GLY A 204 10.59 20.70 5.84
CA GLY A 204 10.48 21.67 4.77
C GLY A 204 11.77 21.80 3.94
N VAL A 205 12.93 21.83 4.60
CA VAL A 205 14.23 21.80 3.92
C VAL A 205 14.39 20.50 3.09
N LYS A 206 14.10 19.34 3.69
CA LYS A 206 14.15 18.05 2.98
C LYS A 206 13.17 17.99 1.82
N PHE A 207 11.99 18.61 1.95
CA PHE A 207 10.98 18.67 0.91
C PHE A 207 11.48 19.44 -0.32
N VAL A 208 12.07 20.59 -0.13
CA VAL A 208 12.72 21.36 -1.21
C VAL A 208 13.86 20.57 -1.85
N GLN A 209 14.70 19.91 -1.04
CA GLN A 209 15.77 19.04 -1.55
C GLN A 209 15.20 17.89 -2.41
N ALA A 210 14.07 17.30 -2.03
CA ALA A 210 13.40 16.28 -2.83
C ALA A 210 12.88 16.85 -4.17
N ILE A 211 12.32 18.06 -4.17
CA ILE A 211 11.95 18.76 -5.42
C ILE A 211 13.18 18.97 -6.31
N MET A 212 14.28 19.46 -5.74
CA MET A 212 15.53 19.69 -6.49
C MET A 212 16.05 18.40 -7.12
N GLN A 213 16.09 17.31 -6.35
CA GLN A 213 16.52 16.00 -6.84
C GLN A 213 15.59 15.48 -7.95
N TYR A 214 14.29 15.68 -7.82
CA TYR A 214 13.34 15.33 -8.86
C TYR A 214 13.59 16.12 -10.16
N CYS A 215 13.78 17.44 -10.07
CA CYS A 215 14.12 18.28 -11.23
C CYS A 215 15.42 17.83 -11.93
N ILE A 216 16.44 17.45 -11.16
CA ILE A 216 17.69 16.91 -11.70
C ILE A 216 17.45 15.56 -12.37
N ALA A 217 16.72 14.66 -11.75
CA ALA A 217 16.39 13.34 -12.29
C ALA A 217 15.59 13.42 -13.61
N GLN A 218 14.72 14.42 -13.73
CA GLN A 218 13.94 14.70 -14.94
C GLN A 218 14.74 15.47 -16.00
N GLY A 219 16.00 15.85 -15.73
CA GLY A 219 16.85 16.60 -16.65
C GLY A 219 16.49 18.08 -16.82
N ALA A 220 15.63 18.61 -15.94
CA ALA A 220 15.29 20.04 -15.92
C ALA A 220 16.40 20.90 -15.32
N ASN A 221 17.21 20.31 -14.45
CA ASN A 221 18.36 20.95 -13.78
C ASN A 221 19.57 20.00 -13.80
N ALA A 222 20.75 20.58 -13.48
CA ALA A 222 22.01 19.85 -13.32
C ALA A 222 22.40 19.73 -11.84
N GLU A 223 23.25 18.74 -11.52
CA GLU A 223 23.89 18.69 -10.20
C GLU A 223 24.67 19.96 -9.92
N GLY A 224 24.47 20.55 -8.75
CA GLY A 224 25.12 21.78 -8.33
C GLY A 224 24.38 23.06 -8.70
N ASP A 225 23.25 22.99 -9.38
CA ASP A 225 22.38 24.15 -9.57
C ASP A 225 21.90 24.72 -8.23
N SER A 226 21.73 26.04 -8.18
CA SER A 226 21.24 26.71 -6.98
C SER A 226 19.78 26.37 -6.68
N VAL A 227 19.37 26.55 -5.42
CA VAL A 227 17.96 26.44 -5.01
C VAL A 227 17.06 27.29 -5.90
N ALA A 228 17.45 28.56 -6.13
CA ALA A 228 16.69 29.47 -6.97
C ALA A 228 16.52 28.95 -8.42
N ALA A 229 17.56 28.36 -9.00
CA ALA A 229 17.48 27.81 -10.36
C ALA A 229 16.55 26.58 -10.44
N CYS A 230 16.64 25.66 -9.48
CA CYS A 230 15.74 24.51 -9.42
C CYS A 230 14.27 24.92 -9.14
N MET A 231 14.07 25.84 -8.22
CA MET A 231 12.71 26.31 -7.89
C MET A 231 12.06 27.13 -8.99
N ALA A 232 12.84 27.86 -9.82
CA ALA A 232 12.31 28.52 -11.01
C ALA A 232 11.72 27.52 -12.00
N ASN A 233 12.37 26.36 -12.21
CA ASN A 233 11.81 25.29 -13.04
C ASN A 233 10.58 24.61 -12.40
N TRP A 234 10.46 24.67 -11.06
CA TRP A 234 9.27 24.20 -10.33
C TRP A 234 8.14 25.24 -10.30
N GLY A 235 8.40 26.47 -10.77
CA GLY A 235 7.40 27.54 -10.84
C GLY A 235 7.42 28.54 -9.68
N PHE A 236 8.58 28.67 -9.00
CA PHE A 236 8.80 29.65 -7.93
C PHE A 236 10.03 30.51 -8.22
N GLU A 237 9.81 31.80 -8.42
CA GLU A 237 10.86 32.80 -8.58
C GLU A 237 11.41 33.22 -7.21
N LEU A 238 12.69 32.97 -6.97
CA LEU A 238 13.36 33.27 -5.71
C LEU A 238 14.64 34.09 -5.92
N PRO A 239 15.10 34.86 -4.90
CA PRO A 239 16.43 35.50 -4.93
C PRO A 239 17.54 34.48 -5.22
N ALA A 240 18.62 34.92 -5.87
CA ALA A 240 19.71 34.03 -6.29
C ALA A 240 20.43 33.33 -5.13
N ASP A 241 20.39 33.93 -3.95
CA ASP A 241 20.98 33.44 -2.69
C ASP A 241 19.97 32.74 -1.76
N ALA A 242 18.75 32.44 -2.27
CA ALA A 242 17.72 31.77 -1.51
C ALA A 242 18.18 30.38 -1.01
N THR A 243 17.83 30.09 0.23
CA THR A 243 18.03 28.79 0.87
C THR A 243 16.83 27.87 0.64
N GLU A 244 16.98 26.59 0.96
CA GLU A 244 15.85 25.63 0.96
C GLU A 244 14.73 26.08 1.93
N ALA A 245 15.08 26.66 3.05
CA ALA A 245 14.10 27.21 4.00
C ALA A 245 13.32 28.38 3.40
N ASP A 246 13.97 29.27 2.66
CA ASP A 246 13.30 30.38 1.95
C ASP A 246 12.38 29.84 0.87
N ALA A 247 12.80 28.81 0.14
CA ALA A 247 12.00 28.14 -0.86
C ALA A 247 10.75 27.47 -0.25
N PHE A 248 10.91 26.78 0.87
CA PHE A 248 9.78 26.16 1.58
C PHE A 248 8.80 27.22 2.08
N ASN A 249 9.28 28.31 2.65
CA ASN A 249 8.42 29.43 3.06
C ASN A 249 7.65 30.04 1.89
N ALA A 250 8.27 30.17 0.72
CA ALA A 250 7.61 30.64 -0.49
C ALA A 250 6.53 29.68 -0.98
N ILE A 251 6.78 28.35 -0.91
CA ILE A 251 5.77 27.33 -1.20
C ILE A 251 4.59 27.49 -0.26
N VAL A 252 4.82 27.51 1.05
CA VAL A 252 3.75 27.61 2.06
C VAL A 252 2.94 28.89 1.90
N ALA A 253 3.60 30.02 1.60
CA ALA A 253 2.95 31.33 1.43
C ALA A 253 2.00 31.41 0.22
N LYS A 254 2.15 30.51 -0.76
CA LYS A 254 1.31 30.46 -1.98
C LYS A 254 -0.06 29.80 -1.72
N TYR A 255 -0.21 29.04 -0.66
CA TYR A 255 -1.40 28.22 -0.38
C TYR A 255 -2.09 28.62 0.93
N PRO A 256 -3.40 28.33 1.07
CA PRO A 256 -4.16 28.63 2.29
C PRO A 256 -3.66 27.90 3.54
N SER A 257 -3.02 26.76 3.37
CA SER A 257 -2.50 25.96 4.49
C SER A 257 -1.23 25.22 4.11
N LEU A 258 -0.44 24.84 5.13
CA LEU A 258 0.73 23.99 4.93
C LEU A 258 0.34 22.64 4.33
N ALA A 259 -0.77 22.02 4.76
CA ALA A 259 -1.22 20.74 4.25
C ALA A 259 -1.50 20.81 2.73
N GLU A 260 -2.19 21.85 2.26
CA GLU A 260 -2.45 22.04 0.84
C GLU A 260 -1.17 22.32 0.04
N ALA A 261 -0.27 23.13 0.61
CA ALA A 261 1.00 23.46 -0.02
C ALA A 261 1.84 22.20 -0.30
N VAL A 262 2.03 21.35 0.71
CA VAL A 262 2.87 20.15 0.59
C VAL A 262 2.18 19.04 -0.20
N ASP A 263 0.86 18.97 -0.22
CA ASP A 263 0.14 17.99 -1.04
C ASP A 263 0.15 18.37 -2.53
N THR A 264 0.07 19.66 -2.83
CA THR A 264 0.07 20.17 -4.22
C THR A 264 1.46 20.16 -4.83
N GLU A 265 2.49 20.53 -4.07
CA GLU A 265 3.86 20.75 -4.58
C GLU A 265 4.78 19.53 -4.34
N LYS A 266 4.26 18.39 -3.85
CA LYS A 266 5.09 17.20 -3.62
C LYS A 266 5.63 16.63 -4.94
N PRO A 267 6.93 16.29 -5.01
CA PRO A 267 7.45 15.53 -6.11
C PRO A 267 6.96 14.07 -6.03
N GLU A 268 6.90 13.39 -7.17
CA GLU A 268 6.48 12.00 -7.24
C GLU A 268 7.28 11.10 -6.28
N GLY A 269 6.57 10.24 -5.55
CA GLY A 269 7.16 9.32 -4.59
C GLY A 269 7.54 9.94 -3.24
N THR A 270 7.20 11.21 -2.98
CA THR A 270 7.49 11.89 -1.71
C THR A 270 6.21 12.36 -1.04
N THR A 271 6.07 12.07 0.26
CA THR A 271 5.04 12.67 1.11
C THR A 271 5.71 13.53 2.18
N PHE A 272 5.09 14.64 2.57
CA PHE A 272 5.69 15.52 3.58
C PHE A 272 5.85 14.82 4.93
N THR A 273 4.89 13.97 5.30
CA THR A 273 4.93 13.20 6.55
C THR A 273 6.09 12.20 6.60
N SER A 274 6.53 11.66 5.46
CA SER A 274 7.69 10.77 5.40
C SER A 274 9.04 11.48 5.67
N LEU A 275 9.04 12.80 5.56
CA LEU A 275 10.22 13.65 5.83
C LEU A 275 10.30 14.16 7.28
N LEU A 276 9.18 14.06 8.02
CA LEU A 276 9.14 14.42 9.44
C LEU A 276 9.87 13.38 10.28
N ASN A 277 10.70 13.86 11.20
CA ASN A 277 11.37 12.97 12.14
C ASN A 277 10.36 12.31 13.07
N ASP A 278 10.46 10.98 13.20
CA ASP A 278 9.62 10.18 14.11
C ASP A 278 8.09 10.40 13.91
N TYR A 279 7.65 10.74 12.68
CA TYR A 279 6.23 10.97 12.40
C TYR A 279 5.33 9.84 12.92
N GLU A 280 5.68 8.60 12.56
CA GLU A 280 4.87 7.41 12.88
C GLU A 280 4.75 7.14 14.39
N THR A 281 5.74 7.52 15.17
CA THR A 281 5.77 7.26 16.62
C THR A 281 5.31 8.45 17.47
N LYS A 282 5.46 9.68 16.95
CA LYS A 282 5.11 10.91 17.69
C LYS A 282 3.80 11.53 17.22
N TYR A 283 3.66 11.75 15.92
CA TYR A 283 2.62 12.65 15.39
C TYR A 283 1.44 11.94 14.75
N ALA A 284 1.61 10.68 14.31
CA ALA A 284 0.55 9.88 13.70
C ALA A 284 -0.45 9.31 14.73
N LYS A 285 -0.23 9.48 16.02
CA LYS A 285 -1.14 8.98 17.09
C LYS A 285 -2.40 9.83 17.17
N GLY A 286 -3.52 9.15 17.43
CA GLY A 286 -4.83 9.77 17.63
C GLY A 286 -4.94 10.46 18.99
N ILE A 287 -5.51 11.65 18.94
CA ILE A 287 -5.90 12.42 20.12
C ILE A 287 -7.41 12.53 20.13
N GLU A 288 -8.04 12.24 21.26
CA GLU A 288 -9.48 12.42 21.43
C GLU A 288 -9.86 13.91 21.32
N THR A 289 -10.81 14.20 20.45
CA THR A 289 -11.35 15.55 20.21
C THR A 289 -12.82 15.66 20.57
N GLY A 290 -13.48 14.53 20.82
CA GLY A 290 -14.91 14.45 21.16
C GLY A 290 -15.36 13.02 21.39
N THR A 291 -16.66 12.80 21.39
CA THR A 291 -17.24 11.46 21.56
C THR A 291 -17.09 10.65 20.28
N SER A 292 -16.71 9.39 20.42
CA SER A 292 -16.49 8.43 19.35
C SER A 292 -17.14 7.08 19.72
N ALA A 293 -17.67 6.36 18.73
CA ALA A 293 -18.13 4.99 18.94
C ALA A 293 -16.94 4.05 19.17
N ALA A 294 -17.11 3.04 20.01
CA ALA A 294 -16.08 2.05 20.29
C ALA A 294 -15.88 1.04 19.14
N ASN A 295 -16.90 0.87 18.28
CA ASN A 295 -16.88 -0.04 17.15
C ASN A 295 -17.60 0.52 15.92
N ILE A 296 -17.42 -0.16 14.78
CA ILE A 296 -18.16 0.08 13.55
C ILE A 296 -19.33 -0.89 13.54
N SER A 297 -20.54 -0.39 13.84
CA SER A 297 -21.74 -1.23 14.07
C SER A 297 -22.12 -2.09 12.86
N GLY A 298 -21.67 -1.72 11.66
CA GLY A 298 -21.88 -2.47 10.42
C GLY A 298 -20.89 -3.61 10.21
N ILE A 299 -19.80 -3.72 10.97
CA ILE A 299 -18.86 -4.84 10.89
C ILE A 299 -19.17 -5.82 12.01
N LYS A 300 -19.81 -6.94 11.70
CA LYS A 300 -20.32 -7.89 12.69
C LYS A 300 -19.71 -9.27 12.49
N LYS A 301 -19.03 -9.77 13.52
CA LYS A 301 -18.65 -11.19 13.62
C LYS A 301 -19.92 -12.02 13.82
N THR A 302 -20.16 -13.02 12.98
CA THR A 302 -21.31 -13.95 13.08
C THR A 302 -20.88 -15.38 13.41
N GLY A 303 -19.58 -15.66 13.41
CA GLY A 303 -18.95 -16.93 13.77
C GLY A 303 -17.43 -16.85 13.60
N ASP A 304 -16.70 -17.91 13.94
CA ASP A 304 -15.24 -17.94 13.85
C ASP A 304 -14.73 -17.81 12.41
N TYR A 305 -15.57 -18.15 11.42
CA TYR A 305 -15.27 -18.09 10.00
C TYR A 305 -16.35 -17.32 9.21
N SER A 306 -17.11 -16.45 9.89
CA SER A 306 -18.15 -15.68 9.22
C SER A 306 -18.36 -14.31 9.82
N MET A 307 -18.70 -13.35 8.95
CA MET A 307 -19.02 -11.98 9.32
C MET A 307 -20.02 -11.37 8.34
N THR A 308 -20.68 -10.32 8.77
CA THR A 308 -21.51 -9.46 7.92
C THR A 308 -20.96 -8.05 7.94
N VAL A 309 -20.88 -7.41 6.76
CA VAL A 309 -20.65 -5.97 6.63
C VAL A 309 -21.94 -5.33 6.10
N SER A 310 -22.54 -4.44 6.88
CA SER A 310 -23.79 -3.74 6.57
C SER A 310 -23.50 -2.31 6.12
N LEU A 311 -23.97 -1.97 4.90
CA LEU A 311 -23.91 -0.62 4.36
C LEU A 311 -25.27 0.08 4.52
N THR A 312 -25.25 1.39 4.69
CA THR A 312 -26.47 2.21 4.82
C THR A 312 -27.21 2.40 3.48
N GLN A 313 -26.55 2.11 2.36
CA GLN A 313 -27.07 2.23 1.02
C GLN A 313 -26.26 1.38 0.04
N VAL A 314 -26.80 1.15 -1.15
CA VAL A 314 -26.09 0.48 -2.25
C VAL A 314 -24.90 1.31 -2.69
N ASP A 315 -23.74 0.67 -2.80
CA ASP A 315 -22.52 1.22 -3.37
C ASP A 315 -21.90 0.20 -4.35
N ALA A 316 -21.82 0.57 -5.63
CA ALA A 316 -21.35 -0.33 -6.68
C ALA A 316 -19.85 -0.70 -6.55
N THR A 317 -19.08 0.07 -5.80
CA THR A 317 -17.65 -0.17 -5.58
C THR A 317 -17.37 -0.99 -4.34
N ALA A 318 -18.36 -1.15 -3.45
CA ALA A 318 -18.18 -1.76 -2.14
C ALA A 318 -17.60 -3.18 -2.22
N ILE A 319 -18.09 -4.02 -3.11
CA ILE A 319 -17.64 -5.42 -3.23
C ILE A 319 -16.12 -5.51 -3.51
N TYR A 320 -15.55 -4.58 -4.28
CA TYR A 320 -14.12 -4.52 -4.58
C TYR A 320 -13.31 -4.05 -3.38
N GLN A 321 -13.82 -3.09 -2.62
CA GLN A 321 -13.13 -2.54 -1.44
C GLN A 321 -13.23 -3.48 -0.23
N LEU A 322 -14.35 -4.21 -0.10
CA LEU A 322 -14.55 -5.21 0.95
C LEU A 322 -13.68 -6.47 0.77
N GLY A 323 -13.13 -6.69 -0.42
CA GLY A 323 -12.14 -7.73 -0.69
C GLY A 323 -10.77 -7.44 -0.07
N VAL A 324 -10.71 -6.98 1.17
CA VAL A 324 -9.48 -6.59 1.87
C VAL A 324 -8.44 -7.70 1.92
N THR A 325 -7.18 -7.33 2.01
CA THR A 325 -6.09 -8.27 2.31
C THR A 325 -6.25 -8.82 3.72
N ILE A 326 -6.16 -10.15 3.86
CA ILE A 326 -6.19 -10.81 5.17
C ILE A 326 -4.79 -10.75 5.78
N ALA A 327 -4.59 -9.84 6.70
CA ALA A 327 -3.31 -9.68 7.39
C ALA A 327 -3.32 -10.40 8.73
N PRO A 328 -2.26 -11.18 9.08
CA PRO A 328 -2.20 -11.89 10.34
C PRO A 328 -2.16 -10.95 11.54
N MET A 329 -3.22 -10.97 12.34
CA MET A 329 -3.33 -10.15 13.55
C MET A 329 -2.22 -10.45 14.56
N HIS A 330 -1.76 -11.69 14.66
CA HIS A 330 -0.68 -12.07 15.58
C HIS A 330 0.68 -11.47 15.21
N TYR A 331 0.84 -10.98 13.97
CA TYR A 331 2.07 -10.39 13.46
C TYR A 331 1.98 -8.87 13.34
N TYR A 332 0.93 -8.36 12.67
CA TYR A 332 0.73 -6.92 12.46
C TYR A 332 0.04 -6.23 13.65
N GLY A 333 -0.73 -6.96 14.44
CA GLY A 333 -1.38 -6.49 15.64
C GLY A 333 -0.86 -7.19 16.90
N GLU A 334 -1.64 -7.09 17.97
CA GLU A 334 -1.35 -7.70 19.26
C GLU A 334 -2.53 -8.58 19.68
N LYS A 335 -2.37 -9.93 19.68
CA LYS A 335 -3.43 -10.86 20.12
C LYS A 335 -3.98 -10.54 21.51
N THR A 336 -3.14 -10.02 22.41
CA THR A 336 -3.54 -9.63 23.77
C THR A 336 -4.46 -8.42 23.83
N LYS A 337 -4.51 -7.65 22.74
CA LYS A 337 -5.41 -6.51 22.54
C LYS A 337 -6.61 -6.86 21.66
N TYR A 338 -6.87 -8.15 21.42
CA TYR A 338 -8.05 -8.57 20.69
C TYR A 338 -9.09 -9.16 21.63
N ASP A 339 -10.28 -8.59 21.61
CA ASP A 339 -11.47 -9.05 22.33
C ASP A 339 -12.69 -8.41 21.64
N TYR A 340 -13.27 -9.14 20.69
CA TYR A 340 -14.34 -8.63 19.83
C TYR A 340 -15.54 -8.15 20.67
N ASP A 341 -15.94 -8.91 21.70
CA ASP A 341 -17.10 -8.60 22.55
C ASP A 341 -16.90 -7.32 23.37
N ASN A 342 -15.65 -6.97 23.65
CA ASN A 342 -15.27 -5.74 24.36
C ASN A 342 -14.74 -4.64 23.42
N ASN A 343 -15.02 -4.73 22.12
CA ASN A 343 -14.64 -3.75 21.10
C ASN A 343 -13.12 -3.49 21.03
N LYS A 344 -12.33 -4.55 21.13
CA LYS A 344 -10.87 -4.52 20.98
C LYS A 344 -10.49 -5.32 19.74
N PHE A 345 -9.74 -4.73 18.82
CA PHE A 345 -9.51 -5.27 17.49
C PHE A 345 -8.03 -5.52 17.17
N GLY A 346 -7.20 -5.83 18.20
CA GLY A 346 -5.79 -6.19 18.04
C GLY A 346 -4.82 -5.01 18.10
N PHE A 347 -5.32 -3.81 18.39
CA PHE A 347 -4.54 -2.59 18.64
C PHE A 347 -5.39 -1.59 19.44
N ASP A 348 -4.77 -0.55 19.97
CA ASP A 348 -5.49 0.55 20.62
C ASP A 348 -5.97 1.52 19.53
N LYS A 349 -7.27 1.84 19.51
CA LYS A 349 -7.86 2.78 18.56
C LYS A 349 -7.08 4.10 18.57
N GLY A 350 -6.66 4.55 17.39
CA GLY A 350 -5.84 5.75 17.22
C GLY A 350 -4.34 5.52 17.44
N ASP A 351 -3.88 4.30 17.62
CA ASP A 351 -2.45 3.98 17.70
C ASP A 351 -2.10 2.79 16.81
N LEU A 352 -1.70 3.09 15.58
CA LEU A 352 -1.23 2.11 14.60
C LEU A 352 0.29 1.93 14.59
N SER A 353 1.01 2.42 15.61
CA SER A 353 2.48 2.38 15.64
C SER A 353 3.03 0.96 15.50
N HIS A 354 2.43 -0.04 16.17
CA HIS A 354 2.84 -1.44 16.05
C HIS A 354 2.65 -1.98 14.62
N VAL A 355 1.53 -1.63 13.95
CA VAL A 355 1.27 -2.03 12.56
C VAL A 355 2.29 -1.39 11.62
N ARG A 356 2.66 -0.13 11.86
CA ARG A 356 3.62 0.64 11.05
C ARG A 356 5.04 0.08 11.15
N GLU A 357 5.43 -0.51 12.29
CA GLU A 357 6.75 -1.15 12.46
C GLU A 357 6.96 -2.37 11.56
N LYS A 358 5.89 -3.02 11.08
CA LYS A 358 5.94 -4.26 10.30
C LYS A 358 5.98 -4.02 8.80
N THR A 359 6.96 -3.23 8.34
CA THR A 359 7.04 -2.82 6.93
C THR A 359 8.09 -3.56 6.11
N THR A 360 9.14 -4.09 6.70
CA THR A 360 10.28 -4.65 5.94
C THR A 360 10.21 -6.16 5.72
N THR A 361 9.32 -6.86 6.41
CA THR A 361 9.24 -8.33 6.38
C THR A 361 7.77 -8.75 6.33
N PRO A 362 7.13 -8.77 5.15
CA PRO A 362 5.73 -9.11 5.04
C PRO A 362 5.47 -10.57 5.41
N LEU A 363 4.41 -10.81 6.18
CA LEU A 363 3.87 -12.11 6.52
C LEU A 363 2.43 -12.21 6.00
N GLY A 364 2.10 -13.32 5.36
CA GLY A 364 0.76 -13.55 4.84
C GLY A 364 0.54 -15.03 4.49
N ALA A 365 -0.47 -15.32 3.67
CA ALA A 365 -0.89 -16.65 3.25
C ALA A 365 -0.82 -16.84 1.73
N GLY A 366 -0.07 -16.00 1.03
CA GLY A 366 0.07 -16.03 -0.42
C GLY A 366 0.91 -17.18 -0.94
N PRO A 367 1.04 -17.29 -2.28
CA PRO A 367 1.77 -18.36 -2.93
C PRO A 367 3.29 -18.32 -2.69
N TYR A 368 3.81 -17.18 -2.24
CA TYR A 368 5.23 -16.99 -1.93
C TYR A 368 5.41 -16.63 -0.47
N LYS A 369 6.55 -17.09 0.09
CA LYS A 369 7.01 -16.71 1.42
C LYS A 369 8.15 -15.72 1.28
N PHE A 370 8.07 -14.60 1.99
CA PHE A 370 9.18 -13.64 2.06
C PHE A 370 10.38 -14.31 2.72
N ASN A 371 11.55 -14.16 2.13
CA ASN A 371 12.79 -14.70 2.66
C ASN A 371 13.63 -13.61 3.33
N LYS A 372 14.09 -12.63 2.53
CA LYS A 372 14.89 -11.51 3.02
C LYS A 372 14.85 -10.36 2.04
N PHE A 373 15.09 -9.18 2.55
CA PHE A 373 15.40 -7.98 1.79
C PHE A 373 16.78 -7.47 2.22
N GLU A 374 17.63 -7.27 1.24
CA GLU A 374 18.93 -6.64 1.44
C GLU A 374 18.90 -5.35 0.63
N ASN A 375 18.95 -4.22 1.32
CA ASN A 375 19.10 -2.92 0.67
C ASN A 375 20.52 -2.87 0.11
N CYS A 376 20.69 -3.46 -1.07
CA CYS A 376 21.94 -3.40 -1.80
C CYS A 376 22.14 -1.95 -2.23
N LEU A 377 23.03 -1.24 -1.57
CA LEU A 377 23.78 -0.19 -2.24
C LEU A 377 24.32 -0.86 -3.51
N LEU A 378 23.80 -0.48 -4.66
CA LEU A 378 24.35 -0.88 -5.94
C LEU A 378 25.79 -0.33 -5.97
N TYR A 379 26.74 -1.12 -5.51
CA TYR A 379 28.06 -1.00 -6.04
C TYR A 379 27.93 -1.44 -7.48
N THR A 380 27.83 -0.49 -8.39
CA THR A 380 28.09 -0.75 -9.80
C THR A 380 29.50 -1.26 -9.87
N SER A 381 29.65 -2.58 -9.81
CA SER A 381 30.85 -3.22 -10.32
C SER A 381 30.93 -2.76 -11.77
N PRO A 382 32.02 -2.11 -12.21
CA PRO A 382 32.14 -1.66 -13.58
C PRO A 382 31.84 -2.86 -14.48
N SER A 383 30.92 -2.66 -15.42
CA SER A 383 30.58 -3.69 -16.43
C SER A 383 31.90 -4.19 -17.03
N PRO A 384 32.06 -5.49 -17.32
CA PRO A 384 33.23 -5.98 -18.05
C PRO A 384 33.47 -5.28 -19.38
N ARG A 385 32.53 -4.46 -19.87
CA ARG A 385 32.67 -3.60 -21.03
C ARG A 385 33.38 -2.29 -20.75
N ASP A 386 33.45 -1.83 -19.49
CA ASP A 386 34.09 -0.57 -19.11
C ASP A 386 35.59 -0.72 -18.81
N THR A 387 36.13 -1.92 -18.96
CA THR A 387 37.56 -2.24 -18.75
C THR A 387 38.31 -2.47 -20.08
N ARG A 388 37.83 -1.89 -21.22
CA ARG A 388 38.58 -1.91 -22.47
C ARG A 388 39.05 -0.54 -22.87
#